data_53a46e8c727654126226cd7f865434c9
#
_entry.id   53a46e8c727654126226cd7f865434c9
#
_cell.length_a   1.000
_cell.length_b   1.000
_cell.length_c   1.000
_cell.angle_alpha   90.00
_cell.angle_beta   90.00
_cell.angle_gamma   90.00
#
_symmetry.space_group_name_H-M   'P 1'
#
loop_
_entity.id
_entity.type
_entity.pdbx_description
1 polymer ?
#
loop_
_entity_poly.entity_id
_entity_poly.type
_entity_poly.pdbx_seq_one_letter_code
_entity_poly.pdbx_strand_id
1 'polypeptide(L)'
;FAGNEHMSDRALKGQMKNTREPWLFSFITGRGTYKPFGYEQDAVALEGHYRNNGYIEARVGQPELEYLDVSEDGKTLPVRLRIRVDEGERYRVGTVAFEGYEVVRVEALREIFSDVRPGEYYSEEALRDAFLEAKEAYGSFGYYEMTGFPEPVPRTEPQADGLPTQIDGNPVVDVTVRIQEGEQYFINRISFVGNNTTHDEVIRREINLVERDVFNTEALQYSIRRLNQLGYFEPLDEDNAIQIEKRPGFDNEVNLTLNLEEANLNQLTFGAGASQFDGFFLQLGFMTRNFLGRGESLTLSLQ
;
A
#
# COMPACT_ATOMS: atom_id res chain seq x y z
N PHE A 1 -19.81 -21.85 5.66
CA PHE A 1 -19.37 -22.03 4.29
C PHE A 1 -19.75 -23.43 3.81
N ALA A 2 -19.72 -23.66 2.51
CA ALA A 2 -19.97 -24.95 1.89
C ALA A 2 -19.06 -25.09 0.63
N GLY A 3 -18.36 -26.23 0.48
CA GLY A 3 -17.39 -26.47 -0.58
C GLY A 3 -15.97 -26.02 -0.27
N ASN A 4 -15.71 -25.50 0.92
CA ASN A 4 -14.38 -25.11 1.42
C ASN A 4 -13.66 -26.33 2.06
N GLU A 5 -13.17 -27.22 1.21
CA GLU A 5 -12.56 -28.50 1.67
C GLU A 5 -11.15 -28.29 2.24
N HIS A 6 -10.41 -27.30 1.73
CA HIS A 6 -9.00 -27.06 2.08
C HIS A 6 -8.80 -25.88 3.02
N MET A 7 -9.78 -25.00 3.15
CA MET A 7 -9.71 -23.84 4.05
C MET A 7 -10.77 -23.91 5.14
N SER A 8 -10.36 -23.65 6.39
CA SER A 8 -11.31 -23.68 7.50
C SER A 8 -12.24 -22.46 7.49
N ASP A 9 -13.48 -22.65 7.96
CA ASP A 9 -14.46 -21.56 8.18
C ASP A 9 -13.87 -20.40 8.98
N ARG A 10 -13.02 -20.72 9.97
CA ARG A 10 -12.39 -19.70 10.81
C ARG A 10 -11.43 -18.82 10.01
N ALA A 11 -10.63 -19.41 9.12
CA ALA A 11 -9.71 -18.67 8.25
C ALA A 11 -10.49 -17.76 7.31
N LEU A 12 -11.54 -18.29 6.66
CA LEU A 12 -12.39 -17.54 5.75
C LEU A 12 -13.14 -16.40 6.46
N LYS A 13 -13.75 -16.67 7.62
CA LYS A 13 -14.40 -15.62 8.45
C LYS A 13 -13.41 -14.52 8.85
N GLY A 14 -12.13 -14.83 9.01
CA GLY A 14 -11.07 -13.87 9.30
C GLY A 14 -10.85 -12.84 8.20
N GLN A 15 -11.06 -13.22 6.95
CA GLN A 15 -10.92 -12.34 5.77
C GLN A 15 -12.13 -11.41 5.57
N MET A 16 -13.32 -11.79 6.08
CA MET A 16 -14.52 -10.97 5.95
C MET A 16 -14.48 -9.79 6.93
N LYS A 17 -14.36 -8.58 6.40
CA LYS A 17 -14.29 -7.35 7.20
C LYS A 17 -15.65 -6.68 7.38
N ASN A 18 -16.53 -6.79 6.39
CA ASN A 18 -17.81 -6.09 6.33
C ASN A 18 -18.97 -6.98 6.84
N THR A 19 -18.95 -8.27 6.54
CA THR A 19 -19.98 -9.23 6.90
C THR A 19 -19.48 -10.09 8.06
N ARG A 20 -19.62 -9.58 9.29
CA ARG A 20 -19.14 -10.25 10.50
C ARG A 20 -20.30 -10.65 11.42
N GLU A 21 -20.10 -11.74 12.16
CA GLU A 21 -21.04 -12.13 13.20
C GLU A 21 -21.22 -11.04 14.26
N PRO A 22 -22.43 -10.89 14.83
CA PRO A 22 -22.68 -9.91 15.89
C PRO A 22 -21.82 -10.21 17.12
N TRP A 23 -21.46 -9.16 17.86
CA TRP A 23 -20.64 -9.21 19.06
C TRP A 23 -21.28 -8.36 20.16
N LEU A 24 -20.81 -8.48 21.40
CA LEU A 24 -21.41 -7.83 22.59
C LEU A 24 -21.63 -6.32 22.43
N PHE A 25 -20.76 -5.61 21.67
CA PHE A 25 -20.90 -4.17 21.39
C PHE A 25 -21.34 -3.86 19.96
N SER A 26 -21.98 -4.80 19.26
CA SER A 26 -22.45 -4.61 17.89
C SER A 26 -23.45 -3.46 17.74
N PHE A 27 -24.21 -3.15 18.79
CA PHE A 27 -25.15 -2.04 18.82
C PHE A 27 -24.51 -0.65 18.69
N ILE A 28 -23.20 -0.52 19.02
CA ILE A 28 -22.42 0.72 18.85
C ILE A 28 -21.75 0.74 17.49
N THR A 29 -21.20 -0.41 17.06
CA THR A 29 -20.33 -0.49 15.88
C THR A 29 -21.09 -0.80 14.58
N GLY A 30 -22.38 -1.16 14.67
CA GLY A 30 -23.18 -1.64 13.53
C GLY A 30 -22.72 -3.01 12.98
N ARG A 31 -21.82 -3.69 13.68
CA ARG A 31 -21.33 -5.03 13.33
C ARG A 31 -22.47 -6.05 13.46
N GLY A 32 -22.51 -7.04 12.57
CA GLY A 32 -23.55 -8.06 12.56
C GLY A 32 -24.78 -7.69 11.73
N THR A 33 -24.72 -6.57 10.97
CA THR A 33 -25.76 -6.21 10.00
C THR A 33 -25.30 -6.65 8.60
N TYR A 34 -26.12 -7.47 7.93
CA TYR A 34 -25.86 -7.86 6.55
C TYR A 34 -26.10 -6.68 5.59
N LYS A 35 -25.11 -6.39 4.76
CA LYS A 35 -25.16 -5.38 3.69
C LYS A 35 -24.69 -6.04 2.39
N PRO A 36 -25.51 -6.10 1.33
CA PRO A 36 -25.12 -6.74 0.07
C PRO A 36 -23.78 -6.22 -0.49
N PHE A 37 -23.60 -4.91 -0.56
CA PHE A 37 -22.36 -4.30 -1.04
C PHE A 37 -21.14 -4.67 -0.18
N GLY A 38 -21.32 -4.77 1.14
CA GLY A 38 -20.23 -5.24 2.04
C GLY A 38 -19.87 -6.70 1.80
N TYR A 39 -20.84 -7.52 1.47
CA TYR A 39 -20.59 -8.92 1.11
C TYR A 39 -19.81 -9.05 -0.20
N GLU A 40 -20.11 -8.25 -1.22
CA GLU A 40 -19.36 -8.25 -2.49
C GLU A 40 -17.88 -7.95 -2.27
N GLN A 41 -17.55 -7.00 -1.41
CA GLN A 41 -16.17 -6.71 -1.03
C GLN A 41 -15.53 -7.89 -0.27
N ASP A 42 -16.26 -8.51 0.62
CA ASP A 42 -15.79 -9.69 1.36
C ASP A 42 -15.60 -10.90 0.43
N ALA A 43 -16.46 -11.08 -0.58
CA ALA A 43 -16.31 -12.14 -1.57
C ALA A 43 -15.02 -11.98 -2.38
N VAL A 44 -14.70 -10.77 -2.83
CA VAL A 44 -13.43 -10.46 -3.52
C VAL A 44 -12.23 -10.74 -2.60
N ALA A 45 -12.32 -10.38 -1.30
CA ALA A 45 -11.26 -10.66 -0.34
C ALA A 45 -11.08 -12.17 -0.09
N LEU A 46 -12.15 -12.94 -0.06
CA LEU A 46 -12.12 -14.39 0.05
C LEU A 46 -11.48 -15.03 -1.19
N GLU A 47 -11.87 -14.63 -2.39
CA GLU A 47 -11.25 -15.10 -3.64
C GLU A 47 -9.76 -14.76 -3.69
N GLY A 48 -9.37 -13.54 -3.28
CA GLY A 48 -7.98 -13.14 -3.13
C GLY A 48 -7.22 -14.03 -2.15
N HIS A 49 -7.84 -14.36 -1.01
CA HIS A 49 -7.23 -15.29 -0.05
C HIS A 49 -7.01 -16.68 -0.65
N TYR A 50 -7.94 -17.19 -1.43
CA TYR A 50 -7.78 -18.45 -2.15
C TYR A 50 -6.66 -18.37 -3.20
N ARG A 51 -6.62 -17.30 -4.01
CA ARG A 51 -5.56 -17.09 -5.01
C ARG A 51 -4.17 -16.96 -4.39
N ASN A 52 -4.07 -16.38 -3.19
CA ASN A 52 -2.81 -16.31 -2.44
C ASN A 52 -2.33 -17.67 -1.90
N ASN A 53 -3.19 -18.67 -1.93
CA ASN A 53 -2.89 -20.03 -1.50
C ASN A 53 -2.86 -21.05 -2.66
N GLY A 54 -2.82 -20.58 -3.89
CA GLY A 54 -2.66 -21.40 -5.09
C GLY A 54 -3.96 -21.73 -5.84
N TYR A 55 -5.10 -21.35 -5.34
CA TYR A 55 -6.41 -21.64 -5.96
C TYR A 55 -6.81 -20.52 -6.92
N ILE A 56 -6.21 -20.50 -8.11
CA ILE A 56 -6.35 -19.38 -9.07
C ILE A 56 -7.80 -19.27 -9.57
N GLU A 57 -8.49 -20.39 -9.73
CA GLU A 57 -9.84 -20.48 -10.26
C GLU A 57 -10.93 -20.39 -9.19
N ALA A 58 -10.55 -20.19 -7.92
CA ALA A 58 -11.51 -20.15 -6.81
C ALA A 58 -12.59 -19.08 -7.02
N ARG A 59 -13.83 -19.47 -6.76
CA ARG A 59 -15.00 -18.59 -6.88
C ARG A 59 -15.85 -18.65 -5.63
N VAL A 60 -16.28 -17.47 -5.17
CA VAL A 60 -17.18 -17.31 -4.04
C VAL A 60 -18.56 -16.90 -4.54
N GLY A 61 -19.55 -17.76 -4.32
CA GLY A 61 -20.93 -17.53 -4.76
C GLY A 61 -21.65 -16.47 -3.93
N GLN A 62 -22.79 -16.02 -4.44
CA GLN A 62 -23.71 -15.17 -3.66
C GLN A 62 -24.24 -15.93 -2.44
N PRO A 63 -24.45 -15.24 -1.29
CA PRO A 63 -24.91 -15.90 -0.07
C PRO A 63 -26.38 -16.31 -0.19
N GLU A 64 -26.67 -17.51 0.20
CA GLU A 64 -28.05 -17.93 0.44
C GLU A 64 -28.48 -17.40 1.83
N LEU A 65 -29.56 -16.61 1.86
CA LEU A 65 -30.10 -16.02 3.06
C LEU A 65 -31.17 -16.91 3.68
N GLU A 66 -30.90 -17.45 4.85
CA GLU A 66 -31.90 -18.17 5.66
C GLU A 66 -32.36 -17.24 6.80
N TYR A 67 -33.63 -16.80 6.74
CA TYR A 67 -34.21 -15.95 7.76
C TYR A 67 -34.65 -16.81 8.96
N LEU A 68 -34.19 -16.44 10.13
CA LEU A 68 -34.54 -17.11 11.38
C LEU A 68 -35.71 -16.37 12.06
N ASP A 69 -36.19 -16.92 13.16
CA ASP A 69 -37.26 -16.28 13.92
C ASP A 69 -36.81 -14.90 14.44
N VAL A 70 -37.78 -13.96 14.41
CA VAL A 70 -37.56 -12.60 14.92
C VAL A 70 -37.14 -12.67 16.39
N SER A 71 -36.18 -11.84 16.80
CA SER A 71 -35.74 -11.77 18.19
C SER A 71 -36.88 -11.50 19.16
N GLU A 72 -36.75 -11.93 20.43
CA GLU A 72 -37.77 -11.77 21.46
C GLU A 72 -38.22 -10.30 21.67
N ASP A 73 -37.31 -9.34 21.39
CA ASP A 73 -37.58 -7.90 21.46
C ASP A 73 -38.29 -7.34 20.22
N GLY A 74 -38.49 -8.16 19.18
CA GLY A 74 -39.15 -7.80 17.92
C GLY A 74 -38.40 -6.80 17.04
N LYS A 75 -37.15 -6.48 17.37
CA LYS A 75 -36.37 -5.41 16.68
C LYS A 75 -35.36 -5.92 15.65
N THR A 76 -34.97 -7.18 15.74
CA THR A 76 -33.97 -7.77 14.84
C THR A 76 -34.50 -9.04 14.19
N LEU A 77 -34.18 -9.20 12.89
CA LEU A 77 -34.45 -10.41 12.14
C LEU A 77 -33.09 -11.08 11.89
N PRO A 78 -32.71 -12.12 12.65
CA PRO A 78 -31.47 -12.81 12.44
C PRO A 78 -31.47 -13.53 11.10
N VAL A 79 -30.30 -13.45 10.40
CA VAL A 79 -30.12 -14.08 9.10
C VAL A 79 -28.88 -14.95 9.14
N ARG A 80 -29.04 -16.20 8.72
CA ARG A 80 -27.91 -17.11 8.49
C ARG A 80 -27.48 -17.01 7.04
N LEU A 81 -26.18 -16.75 6.82
CA LEU A 81 -25.58 -16.71 5.50
C LEU A 81 -24.95 -18.06 5.20
N ARG A 82 -25.37 -18.70 4.11
CA ARG A 82 -24.70 -19.88 3.57
C ARG A 82 -23.96 -19.47 2.30
N ILE A 83 -22.64 -19.50 2.34
CA ILE A 83 -21.75 -19.09 1.27
C ILE A 83 -21.18 -20.34 0.63
N ARG A 84 -21.42 -20.52 -0.68
CA ARG A 84 -20.81 -21.58 -1.46
C ARG A 84 -19.49 -21.14 -2.03
N VAL A 85 -18.49 -21.98 -1.91
CA VAL A 85 -17.17 -21.78 -2.46
C VAL A 85 -16.88 -22.94 -3.41
N ASP A 86 -16.40 -22.61 -4.59
CA ASP A 86 -15.77 -23.55 -5.53
C ASP A 86 -14.27 -23.23 -5.50
N GLU A 87 -13.49 -24.10 -4.87
CA GLU A 87 -12.05 -23.86 -4.66
C GLU A 87 -11.24 -24.09 -5.94
N GLY A 88 -11.72 -24.96 -6.83
CA GLY A 88 -10.96 -25.39 -8.01
C GLY A 88 -9.72 -26.18 -7.65
N GLU A 89 -8.76 -26.25 -8.58
CA GLU A 89 -7.49 -26.93 -8.38
C GLU A 89 -6.44 -26.00 -7.75
N ARG A 90 -5.50 -26.59 -7.02
CA ARG A 90 -4.41 -25.85 -6.39
C ARG A 90 -3.17 -25.88 -7.26
N TYR A 91 -2.73 -24.75 -7.75
CA TYR A 91 -1.64 -24.61 -8.72
C TYR A 91 -0.28 -24.39 -8.06
N ARG A 92 0.75 -24.97 -8.66
CA ARG A 92 2.15 -24.67 -8.39
C ARG A 92 2.74 -23.80 -9.50
N VAL A 93 3.68 -22.92 -9.13
CA VAL A 93 4.40 -22.07 -10.09
C VAL A 93 5.31 -22.95 -10.96
N GLY A 94 5.22 -22.78 -12.26
CA GLY A 94 6.14 -23.31 -13.25
C GLY A 94 7.30 -22.34 -13.54
N THR A 95 7.34 -21.81 -14.76
CA THR A 95 8.32 -20.80 -15.15
C THR A 95 7.78 -19.39 -14.88
N VAL A 96 8.69 -18.47 -14.56
CA VAL A 96 8.42 -17.03 -14.52
C VAL A 96 9.22 -16.39 -15.65
N ALA A 97 8.52 -15.87 -16.67
CA ALA A 97 9.09 -15.21 -17.82
C ALA A 97 8.78 -13.70 -17.80
N PHE A 98 9.66 -12.91 -18.39
CA PHE A 98 9.49 -11.46 -18.52
C PHE A 98 9.50 -11.06 -19.99
N GLU A 99 8.57 -10.16 -20.36
CA GLU A 99 8.44 -9.62 -21.70
C GLU A 99 8.35 -8.10 -21.66
N GLY A 100 8.92 -7.41 -22.68
CA GLY A 100 8.82 -5.96 -22.83
C GLY A 100 9.74 -5.14 -21.95
N TYR A 101 10.75 -5.76 -21.36
CA TYR A 101 11.78 -5.09 -20.56
C TYR A 101 13.01 -4.74 -21.43
N GLU A 102 13.54 -3.52 -21.29
CA GLU A 102 14.76 -3.04 -21.95
C GLU A 102 15.68 -2.33 -20.95
N VAL A 103 15.13 -1.57 -20.02
CA VAL A 103 15.85 -0.71 -19.07
C VAL A 103 16.39 -1.49 -17.89
N VAL A 104 15.56 -2.31 -17.27
CA VAL A 104 15.95 -3.14 -16.12
C VAL A 104 16.41 -4.51 -16.63
N ARG A 105 17.61 -4.92 -16.20
CA ARG A 105 18.16 -6.22 -16.60
C ARG A 105 17.34 -7.38 -16.03
N VAL A 106 17.26 -8.46 -16.81
CA VAL A 106 16.47 -9.63 -16.44
C VAL A 106 16.92 -10.28 -15.11
N GLU A 107 18.22 -10.16 -14.78
CA GLU A 107 18.77 -10.67 -13.52
C GLU A 107 18.17 -9.91 -12.32
N ALA A 108 18.01 -8.59 -12.42
CA ALA A 108 17.38 -7.78 -11.38
C ALA A 108 15.88 -8.10 -11.26
N LEU A 109 15.19 -8.27 -12.39
CA LEU A 109 13.79 -8.72 -12.37
C LEU A 109 13.65 -10.09 -11.70
N ARG A 110 14.55 -11.04 -11.98
CA ARG A 110 14.53 -12.35 -11.30
C ARG A 110 14.81 -12.26 -9.81
N GLU A 111 15.61 -11.31 -9.37
CA GLU A 111 15.86 -11.05 -7.95
C GLU A 111 14.62 -10.48 -7.26
N ILE A 112 13.98 -9.48 -7.87
CA ILE A 112 12.72 -8.89 -7.40
C ILE A 112 11.61 -9.97 -7.29
N PHE A 113 11.49 -10.84 -8.30
CA PHE A 113 10.51 -11.92 -8.30
C PHE A 113 11.00 -13.20 -7.61
N SER A 114 12.04 -13.13 -6.79
CA SER A 114 12.66 -14.31 -6.14
C SER A 114 11.73 -15.07 -5.17
N ASP A 115 10.69 -14.44 -4.68
CA ASP A 115 9.68 -15.08 -3.82
C ASP A 115 8.65 -15.88 -4.62
N VAL A 116 8.57 -15.67 -5.94
CA VAL A 116 7.74 -16.45 -6.86
C VAL A 116 8.58 -17.59 -7.45
N ARG A 117 8.74 -18.68 -6.70
CA ARG A 117 9.66 -19.76 -7.03
C ARG A 117 8.99 -20.89 -7.80
N PRO A 118 9.63 -21.43 -8.85
CA PRO A 118 9.19 -22.67 -9.49
C PRO A 118 9.02 -23.80 -8.47
N GLY A 119 7.89 -24.50 -8.54
CA GLY A 119 7.54 -25.59 -7.63
C GLY A 119 6.82 -25.18 -6.35
N GLU A 120 6.86 -23.92 -5.93
CA GLU A 120 6.07 -23.41 -4.81
C GLU A 120 4.59 -23.21 -5.24
N TYR A 121 3.70 -23.05 -4.27
CA TYR A 121 2.31 -22.71 -4.58
C TYR A 121 2.20 -21.30 -5.14
N TYR A 122 1.31 -21.14 -6.12
CA TYR A 122 1.01 -19.82 -6.67
C TYR A 122 0.48 -18.88 -5.58
N SER A 123 0.93 -17.63 -5.61
CA SER A 123 0.47 -16.55 -4.74
C SER A 123 0.29 -15.27 -5.54
N GLU A 124 -0.95 -14.80 -5.64
CA GLU A 124 -1.27 -13.53 -6.30
C GLU A 124 -0.63 -12.35 -5.55
N GLU A 125 -0.57 -12.43 -4.21
CA GLU A 125 0.04 -11.41 -3.35
C GLU A 125 1.54 -11.29 -3.61
N ALA A 126 2.27 -12.42 -3.62
CA ALA A 126 3.70 -12.41 -3.91
C ALA A 126 4.02 -11.83 -5.30
N LEU A 127 3.21 -12.17 -6.31
CA LEU A 127 3.35 -11.60 -7.65
C LEU A 127 3.07 -10.11 -7.70
N ARG A 128 2.01 -9.66 -7.01
CA ARG A 128 1.66 -8.23 -6.92
C ARG A 128 2.76 -7.44 -6.21
N ASP A 129 3.25 -7.94 -5.09
CA ASP A 129 4.27 -7.28 -4.29
C ASP A 129 5.58 -7.18 -5.06
N ALA A 130 6.01 -8.25 -5.75
CA ALA A 130 7.15 -8.24 -6.65
C ALA A 130 6.94 -7.26 -7.82
N PHE A 131 5.72 -7.16 -8.37
CA PHE A 131 5.42 -6.20 -9.43
C PHE A 131 5.49 -4.74 -8.93
N LEU A 132 5.04 -4.47 -7.72
CA LEU A 132 5.18 -3.15 -7.10
C LEU A 132 6.65 -2.78 -6.88
N GLU A 133 7.47 -3.72 -6.41
CA GLU A 133 8.91 -3.53 -6.28
C GLU A 133 9.58 -3.27 -7.64
N ALA A 134 9.18 -4.01 -8.68
CA ALA A 134 9.65 -3.74 -10.04
C ALA A 134 9.26 -2.32 -10.49
N LYS A 135 8.05 -1.88 -10.22
CA LYS A 135 7.60 -0.52 -10.53
C LYS A 135 8.42 0.56 -9.80
N GLU A 136 8.80 0.34 -8.55
CA GLU A 136 9.71 1.22 -7.81
C GLU A 136 11.09 1.25 -8.45
N ALA A 137 11.63 0.09 -8.84
CA ALA A 137 12.91 0.00 -9.54
C ALA A 137 12.89 0.79 -10.86
N TYR A 138 11.86 0.64 -11.69
CA TYR A 138 11.68 1.43 -12.91
C TYR A 138 11.53 2.92 -12.64
N GLY A 139 10.78 3.27 -11.60
CA GLY A 139 10.61 4.65 -11.16
C GLY A 139 11.91 5.33 -10.74
N SER A 140 12.87 4.58 -10.18
CA SER A 140 14.20 5.10 -9.83
C SER A 140 15.03 5.51 -11.06
N PHE A 141 14.71 4.95 -12.23
CA PHE A 141 15.29 5.30 -13.53
C PHE A 141 14.44 6.30 -14.34
N GLY A 142 13.38 6.83 -13.75
CA GLY A 142 12.51 7.83 -14.38
C GLY A 142 11.32 7.27 -15.15
N TYR A 143 11.10 5.97 -15.14
CA TYR A 143 9.98 5.32 -15.82
C TYR A 143 8.78 5.15 -14.86
N TYR A 144 8.32 6.27 -14.27
CA TYR A 144 7.29 6.26 -13.23
C TYR A 144 5.90 5.84 -13.74
N GLU A 145 5.65 5.93 -15.04
CA GLU A 145 4.43 5.44 -15.69
C GLU A 145 4.49 3.98 -16.11
N MET A 146 5.58 3.26 -15.73
CA MET A 146 5.67 1.83 -16.00
C MET A 146 4.42 1.11 -15.54
N THR A 147 3.86 0.32 -16.44
CA THR A 147 2.69 -0.53 -16.21
C THR A 147 2.96 -1.95 -16.66
N GLY A 148 2.07 -2.85 -16.33
CA GLY A 148 2.13 -4.23 -16.76
C GLY A 148 1.24 -5.10 -15.89
N PHE A 149 1.31 -6.39 -16.16
CA PHE A 149 0.55 -7.37 -15.39
C PHE A 149 1.20 -8.75 -15.49
N PRO A 150 1.18 -9.53 -14.41
CA PRO A 150 1.50 -10.93 -14.44
C PRO A 150 0.31 -11.71 -15.04
N GLU A 151 0.58 -12.52 -16.05
CA GLU A 151 -0.40 -13.40 -16.70
C GLU A 151 -0.13 -14.86 -16.32
N PRO A 152 -0.90 -15.45 -15.40
CA PRO A 152 -0.80 -16.86 -15.07
C PRO A 152 -1.50 -17.69 -16.17
N VAL A 153 -0.78 -18.65 -16.76
CA VAL A 153 -1.30 -19.56 -17.79
C VAL A 153 -1.12 -21.00 -17.31
N PRO A 154 -2.23 -21.75 -17.08
CA PRO A 154 -2.13 -23.15 -16.73
C PRO A 154 -1.41 -23.96 -17.80
N ARG A 155 -0.46 -24.81 -17.39
CA ARG A 155 0.33 -25.64 -18.29
C ARG A 155 -0.44 -26.89 -18.67
N THR A 156 -0.86 -26.98 -19.93
CA THR A 156 -1.61 -28.14 -20.48
C THR A 156 -0.71 -29.18 -21.09
N GLU A 157 0.49 -28.80 -21.56
CA GLU A 157 1.44 -29.68 -22.25
C GLU A 157 2.85 -29.54 -21.66
N PRO A 158 3.68 -30.62 -21.68
CA PRO A 158 5.07 -30.54 -21.30
C PRO A 158 5.84 -29.54 -22.18
N GLN A 159 6.65 -28.67 -21.57
CA GLN A 159 7.46 -27.71 -22.30
C GLN A 159 8.95 -28.15 -22.35
N ALA A 160 9.74 -27.47 -23.18
CA ALA A 160 11.17 -27.77 -23.38
C ALA A 160 12.03 -27.46 -22.14
N ASP A 161 11.52 -26.81 -21.13
CA ASP A 161 12.18 -26.50 -19.85
C ASP A 161 12.34 -27.72 -18.94
N GLY A 162 11.76 -28.85 -19.30
CA GLY A 162 11.82 -30.12 -18.55
C GLY A 162 10.91 -30.17 -17.33
N LEU A 163 10.16 -29.13 -17.03
CA LEU A 163 9.18 -29.14 -15.93
C LEU A 163 7.90 -29.88 -16.39
N PRO A 164 7.31 -30.71 -15.50
CA PRO A 164 6.08 -31.44 -15.78
C PRO A 164 4.85 -30.51 -15.80
N THR A 165 3.73 -31.04 -16.28
CA THR A 165 2.43 -30.35 -16.18
C THR A 165 1.81 -30.41 -14.79
N GLN A 166 2.33 -31.30 -13.93
CA GLN A 166 1.91 -31.44 -12.53
C GLN A 166 3.13 -31.68 -11.64
N ILE A 167 3.11 -31.07 -10.46
CA ILE A 167 4.10 -31.26 -9.39
C ILE A 167 3.35 -31.72 -8.14
N ASP A 168 3.74 -32.88 -7.59
CA ASP A 168 3.08 -33.52 -6.44
C ASP A 168 1.55 -33.65 -6.60
N GLY A 169 1.09 -33.95 -7.81
CA GLY A 169 -0.33 -34.09 -8.13
C GLY A 169 -1.09 -32.76 -8.32
N ASN A 170 -0.44 -31.62 -8.16
CA ASN A 170 -1.03 -30.30 -8.40
C ASN A 170 -0.67 -29.78 -9.80
N PRO A 171 -1.59 -29.19 -10.55
CA PRO A 171 -1.31 -28.59 -11.85
C PRO A 171 -0.29 -27.44 -11.72
N VAL A 172 0.43 -27.21 -12.83
CA VAL A 172 1.44 -26.17 -12.92
C VAL A 172 0.89 -24.98 -13.70
N VAL A 173 1.20 -23.77 -13.23
CA VAL A 173 0.92 -22.51 -13.91
C VAL A 173 2.22 -21.78 -14.23
N ASP A 174 2.39 -21.41 -15.50
CA ASP A 174 3.47 -20.52 -15.92
C ASP A 174 3.02 -19.07 -15.78
N VAL A 175 3.93 -18.19 -15.37
CA VAL A 175 3.63 -16.77 -15.21
C VAL A 175 4.46 -15.96 -16.18
N THR A 176 3.81 -15.23 -17.07
CA THR A 176 4.46 -14.25 -17.92
C THR A 176 4.19 -12.85 -17.40
N VAL A 177 5.24 -12.16 -16.96
CA VAL A 177 5.17 -10.77 -16.52
C VAL A 177 5.40 -9.87 -17.73
N ARG A 178 4.32 -9.26 -18.22
CA ARG A 178 4.38 -8.32 -19.34
C ARG A 178 4.58 -6.91 -18.81
N ILE A 179 5.68 -6.28 -19.24
CA ILE A 179 6.10 -4.96 -18.82
C ILE A 179 5.90 -3.98 -19.97
N GLN A 180 5.34 -2.83 -19.66
CA GLN A 180 5.25 -1.68 -20.55
C GLN A 180 5.98 -0.54 -19.86
N GLU A 181 7.23 -0.30 -20.25
CA GLU A 181 8.12 0.63 -19.55
C GLU A 181 7.67 2.08 -19.67
N GLY A 182 7.08 2.44 -20.82
CA GLY A 182 6.71 3.83 -21.11
C GLY A 182 7.91 4.70 -21.47
N GLU A 183 7.79 6.01 -21.24
CA GLU A 183 8.84 6.99 -21.50
C GLU A 183 9.66 7.30 -20.24
N GLN A 184 10.92 7.67 -20.41
CA GLN A 184 11.75 8.18 -19.32
C GLN A 184 11.42 9.67 -19.09
N TYR A 185 11.06 10.02 -17.86
CA TYR A 185 10.66 11.38 -17.48
C TYR A 185 11.79 12.16 -16.81
N PHE A 186 11.79 13.47 -17.08
CA PHE A 186 12.71 14.45 -16.53
C PHE A 186 11.95 15.53 -15.76
N ILE A 187 12.57 16.06 -14.71
CA ILE A 187 11.98 17.13 -13.91
C ILE A 187 12.19 18.48 -14.62
N ASN A 188 11.13 19.11 -15.05
CA ASN A 188 11.20 20.48 -15.56
C ASN A 188 11.34 21.50 -14.41
N ARG A 189 10.48 21.40 -13.39
CA ARG A 189 10.42 22.34 -12.26
C ARG A 189 9.95 21.67 -10.99
N ILE A 190 10.50 22.13 -9.85
CA ILE A 190 10.05 21.77 -8.50
C ILE A 190 9.50 23.01 -7.83
N SER A 191 8.24 22.98 -7.39
CA SER A 191 7.52 24.07 -6.74
C SER A 191 7.01 23.64 -5.37
N PHE A 192 6.94 24.59 -4.45
CA PHE A 192 6.37 24.41 -3.11
C PHE A 192 5.18 25.33 -2.93
N VAL A 193 4.12 24.83 -2.32
CA VAL A 193 2.89 25.57 -2.04
C VAL A 193 2.47 25.31 -0.59
N GLY A 194 2.05 26.39 0.10
CA GLY A 194 1.58 26.30 1.49
C GLY A 194 2.65 26.54 2.57
N ASN A 195 3.91 26.73 2.19
CA ASN A 195 4.99 27.12 3.10
C ASN A 195 4.99 28.64 3.32
N ASN A 196 3.99 29.14 4.05
CA ASN A 196 3.75 30.58 4.23
C ASN A 196 4.82 31.27 5.09
N THR A 197 5.39 30.53 6.06
CA THR A 197 6.42 31.02 6.99
C THR A 197 7.79 30.45 6.64
N THR A 198 7.83 29.16 6.29
CA THR A 198 9.08 28.43 6.01
C THR A 198 9.66 28.86 4.65
N HIS A 199 10.91 29.26 4.63
CA HIS A 199 11.59 29.65 3.39
C HIS A 199 11.80 28.45 2.47
N ASP A 200 11.67 28.64 1.17
CA ASP A 200 11.91 27.59 0.13
C ASP A 200 13.25 26.91 0.28
N GLU A 201 14.30 27.65 0.65
CA GLU A 201 15.65 27.13 0.84
C GLU A 201 15.72 26.03 1.91
N VAL A 202 14.89 26.14 2.96
CA VAL A 202 14.81 25.15 4.05
C VAL A 202 14.20 23.85 3.56
N ILE A 203 13.21 23.93 2.67
CA ILE A 203 12.58 22.77 2.05
C ILE A 203 13.53 22.17 1.00
N ARG A 204 14.04 23.02 0.11
CA ARG A 204 14.87 22.61 -1.03
C ARG A 204 16.13 21.85 -0.64
N ARG A 205 16.74 22.16 0.50
CA ARG A 205 17.94 21.42 1.01
C ARG A 205 17.63 19.98 1.44
N GLU A 206 16.36 19.68 1.71
CA GLU A 206 15.91 18.33 2.09
C GLU A 206 15.44 17.51 0.87
N ILE A 207 15.26 18.17 -0.27
CA ILE A 207 14.83 17.53 -1.52
C ILE A 207 16.05 16.98 -2.26
N ASN A 208 16.04 15.68 -2.50
CA ASN A 208 17.11 14.97 -3.23
C ASN A 208 16.78 14.83 -4.73
N LEU A 209 16.11 15.83 -5.29
CA LEU A 209 15.74 15.91 -6.70
C LEU A 209 16.31 17.22 -7.29
N VAL A 210 16.72 17.17 -8.54
CA VAL A 210 17.31 18.30 -9.27
C VAL A 210 16.48 18.58 -10.52
N GLU A 211 16.16 19.85 -10.76
CA GLU A 211 15.51 20.27 -12.01
C GLU A 211 16.38 19.97 -13.21
N ARG A 212 15.79 19.48 -14.26
CA ARG A 212 16.40 18.99 -15.52
C ARG A 212 17.12 17.65 -15.43
N ASP A 213 17.03 16.97 -14.30
CA ASP A 213 17.52 15.61 -14.13
C ASP A 213 16.39 14.59 -14.27
N VAL A 214 16.73 13.32 -14.30
CA VAL A 214 15.78 12.20 -14.36
C VAL A 214 14.82 12.25 -13.16
N PHE A 215 13.54 12.03 -13.40
CA PHE A 215 12.54 11.96 -12.35
C PHE A 215 12.64 10.64 -11.57
N ASN A 216 13.46 10.64 -10.54
CA ASN A 216 13.67 9.49 -9.66
C ASN A 216 12.63 9.45 -8.54
N THR A 217 11.74 8.45 -8.57
CA THR A 217 10.66 8.31 -7.56
C THR A 217 11.19 7.88 -6.19
N GLU A 218 12.26 7.09 -6.10
CA GLU A 218 12.90 6.73 -4.83
C GLU A 218 13.49 7.96 -4.14
N ALA A 219 14.17 8.83 -4.91
CA ALA A 219 14.69 10.10 -4.41
C ALA A 219 13.56 11.03 -3.93
N LEU A 220 12.40 11.00 -4.60
CA LEU A 220 11.21 11.73 -4.16
C LEU A 220 10.70 11.20 -2.81
N GLN A 221 10.49 9.90 -2.68
CA GLN A 221 10.06 9.27 -1.44
C GLN A 221 11.03 9.54 -0.29
N TYR A 222 12.34 9.45 -0.57
CA TYR A 222 13.36 9.82 0.41
C TYR A 222 13.22 11.28 0.86
N SER A 223 12.98 12.20 -0.06
CA SER A 223 12.77 13.62 0.23
C SER A 223 11.54 13.85 1.11
N ILE A 224 10.43 13.18 0.83
CA ILE A 224 9.21 13.23 1.65
C ILE A 224 9.47 12.73 3.07
N ARG A 225 10.16 11.60 3.21
CA ARG A 225 10.55 11.09 4.54
C ARG A 225 11.40 12.09 5.30
N ARG A 226 12.34 12.76 4.64
CA ARG A 226 13.18 13.81 5.25
C ARG A 226 12.35 15.01 5.69
N LEU A 227 11.45 15.50 4.86
CA LEU A 227 10.54 16.61 5.22
C LEU A 227 9.65 16.26 6.41
N ASN A 228 9.11 15.04 6.45
CA ASN A 228 8.32 14.56 7.59
C ASN A 228 9.16 14.50 8.89
N GLN A 229 10.44 14.12 8.80
CA GLN A 229 11.35 14.08 9.96
C GLN A 229 11.68 15.48 10.53
N LEU A 230 11.65 16.53 9.73
CA LEU A 230 11.81 17.89 10.24
C LEU A 230 10.68 18.27 11.21
N GLY A 231 9.48 17.76 10.97
CA GLY A 231 8.28 18.08 11.73
C GLY A 231 7.89 19.57 11.66
N TYR A 232 8.19 20.23 10.54
CA TYR A 232 7.78 21.62 10.27
C TYR A 232 6.43 21.68 9.58
N PHE A 233 6.05 20.57 8.98
CA PHE A 233 4.79 20.40 8.26
C PHE A 233 3.96 19.28 8.88
N GLU A 234 2.65 19.34 8.70
CA GLU A 234 1.81 18.16 8.94
C GLU A 234 2.30 16.99 8.08
N PRO A 235 2.06 15.73 8.48
CA PRO A 235 2.58 14.57 7.77
C PRO A 235 2.21 14.60 6.29
N LEU A 236 3.22 14.60 5.44
CA LEU A 236 3.08 14.56 3.98
C LEU A 236 2.80 13.12 3.57
N ASP A 237 1.65 12.92 2.94
CA ASP A 237 1.25 11.68 2.28
C ASP A 237 1.48 11.83 0.78
N GLU A 238 2.06 10.81 0.14
CA GLU A 238 2.37 10.84 -1.29
C GLU A 238 1.15 11.14 -2.15
N ASP A 239 0.00 10.58 -1.80
CA ASP A 239 -1.24 10.72 -2.57
C ASP A 239 -1.82 12.15 -2.53
N ASN A 240 -1.58 12.90 -1.46
CA ASN A 240 -2.20 14.22 -1.26
C ASN A 240 -1.20 15.38 -1.34
N ALA A 241 0.06 15.13 -0.97
CA ALA A 241 1.07 16.17 -0.88
C ALA A 241 1.85 16.38 -2.19
N ILE A 242 1.79 15.41 -3.11
CA ILE A 242 2.58 15.45 -4.35
C ILE A 242 1.65 15.58 -5.55
N GLN A 243 1.92 16.59 -6.38
CA GLN A 243 1.26 16.78 -7.65
C GLN A 243 2.30 16.70 -8.77
N ILE A 244 2.13 15.74 -9.66
CA ILE A 244 2.98 15.50 -10.82
C ILE A 244 2.16 15.88 -12.06
N GLU A 245 2.60 16.90 -12.79
CA GLU A 245 1.91 17.37 -14.00
C GLU A 245 2.86 17.31 -15.19
N LYS A 246 2.42 16.73 -16.29
CA LYS A 246 3.17 16.77 -17.56
C LYS A 246 3.29 18.20 -18.06
N ARG A 247 4.47 18.59 -18.51
CA ARG A 247 4.69 19.91 -19.10
C ARG A 247 3.97 20.01 -20.45
N PRO A 248 3.11 21.01 -20.67
CA PRO A 248 2.43 21.18 -21.95
C PRO A 248 3.41 21.32 -23.12
N GLY A 249 3.24 20.50 -24.16
CA GLY A 249 4.08 20.49 -25.36
C GLY A 249 5.39 19.68 -25.25
N PHE A 250 5.58 18.93 -24.18
CA PHE A 250 6.69 18.01 -23.97
C PHE A 250 6.16 16.66 -23.48
N ASP A 251 6.58 15.58 -24.11
CA ASP A 251 6.01 14.27 -23.82
C ASP A 251 6.62 13.63 -22.56
N ASN A 252 7.87 14.00 -22.22
CA ASN A 252 8.66 13.37 -21.17
C ASN A 252 9.21 14.35 -20.11
N GLU A 253 8.58 15.51 -19.93
CA GLU A 253 8.92 16.43 -18.84
C GLU A 253 7.76 16.60 -17.86
N VAL A 254 8.07 16.63 -16.56
CA VAL A 254 7.10 16.80 -15.47
C VAL A 254 7.44 18.00 -14.60
N ASN A 255 6.38 18.69 -14.16
CA ASN A 255 6.44 19.66 -13.07
C ASN A 255 6.02 18.95 -11.78
N LEU A 256 6.83 19.10 -10.75
CA LEU A 256 6.57 18.57 -9.43
C LEU A 256 6.15 19.69 -8.50
N THR A 257 4.97 19.58 -7.90
CA THR A 257 4.50 20.52 -6.87
C THR A 257 4.28 19.77 -5.57
N LEU A 258 4.93 20.25 -4.51
CA LEU A 258 4.71 19.76 -3.14
C LEU A 258 3.75 20.71 -2.44
N ASN A 259 2.59 20.18 -2.04
CA ASN A 259 1.59 20.89 -1.24
C ASN A 259 1.89 20.64 0.23
N LEU A 260 2.24 21.69 0.95
CA LEU A 260 2.72 21.65 2.33
C LEU A 260 1.68 22.32 3.24
N GLU A 261 1.48 21.79 4.43
CA GLU A 261 0.70 22.42 5.49
C GLU A 261 1.59 22.61 6.71
N GLU A 262 1.81 23.87 7.13
CA GLU A 262 2.71 24.18 8.23
C GLU A 262 2.13 23.75 9.57
N ALA A 263 2.90 22.96 10.33
CA ALA A 263 2.56 22.53 11.68
C ALA A 263 2.79 23.64 12.73
N ASN A 264 2.13 23.53 13.87
CA ASN A 264 2.38 24.45 15.00
C ASN A 264 3.67 24.06 15.73
N LEU A 265 4.71 24.87 15.57
CA LEU A 265 6.06 24.62 16.09
C LEU A 265 6.37 25.34 17.41
N ASN A 266 5.42 26.12 17.93
CA ASN A 266 5.60 26.90 19.13
C ASN A 266 5.17 26.09 20.37
N GLN A 267 6.04 25.99 21.36
CA GLN A 267 5.79 25.30 22.60
C GLN A 267 6.01 26.26 23.79
N LEU A 268 5.00 26.37 24.66
CA LEU A 268 5.09 27.04 25.93
C LEU A 268 5.11 26.00 27.04
N THR A 269 6.08 26.13 27.95
CA THR A 269 6.21 25.24 29.10
C THR A 269 6.10 26.07 30.39
N PHE A 270 5.23 25.63 31.31
CA PHE A 270 5.07 26.17 32.63
C PHE A 270 5.46 25.09 33.62
N GLY A 271 6.32 25.43 34.56
CA GLY A 271 6.72 24.57 35.67
C GLY A 271 6.70 25.31 36.99
N ALA A 272 6.34 24.61 38.06
CA ALA A 272 6.48 25.10 39.43
C ALA A 272 7.05 23.96 40.27
N GLY A 273 7.95 24.28 41.16
CA GLY A 273 8.57 23.29 42.04
C GLY A 273 9.02 23.89 43.37
N ALA A 274 9.43 23.01 44.27
CA ALA A 274 10.05 23.36 45.53
C ALA A 274 11.31 22.53 45.73
N SER A 275 12.40 23.16 46.04
CA SER A 275 13.68 22.54 46.35
C SER A 275 14.12 22.97 47.78
N GLN A 276 14.85 22.11 48.46
CA GLN A 276 15.42 22.46 49.79
C GLN A 276 16.51 23.53 49.69
N PHE A 277 17.11 23.70 48.49
CA PHE A 277 18.19 24.66 48.28
C PHE A 277 17.70 25.98 47.71
N ASP A 278 16.74 25.93 46.73
CA ASP A 278 16.28 27.14 46.01
C ASP A 278 14.91 27.65 46.48
N GLY A 279 14.25 26.93 47.42
CA GLY A 279 12.91 27.26 47.85
C GLY A 279 11.85 26.94 46.79
N PHE A 280 10.83 27.79 46.67
CA PHE A 280 9.83 27.71 45.60
C PHE A 280 10.36 28.41 44.36
N PHE A 281 10.24 27.73 43.23
CA PHE A 281 10.58 28.30 41.93
C PHE A 281 9.47 28.16 40.93
N LEU A 282 9.42 29.08 39.98
CA LEU A 282 8.56 29.07 38.81
C LEU A 282 9.45 29.05 37.58
N GLN A 283 9.12 28.18 36.64
CA GLN A 283 9.81 28.08 35.36
C GLN A 283 8.86 28.42 34.22
N LEU A 284 9.32 29.27 33.32
CA LEU A 284 8.64 29.61 32.08
C LEU A 284 9.58 29.27 30.92
N GLY A 285 9.14 28.46 29.98
CA GLY A 285 9.89 28.11 28.78
C GLY A 285 9.11 28.41 27.51
N PHE A 286 9.80 28.96 26.53
CA PHE A 286 9.30 29.07 25.16
C PHE A 286 10.29 28.42 24.23
N MET A 287 9.79 27.55 23.32
CA MET A 287 10.58 26.93 22.29
C MET A 287 9.87 27.03 20.96
N THR A 288 10.61 27.32 19.90
CA THR A 288 10.15 27.16 18.52
C THR A 288 11.24 26.51 17.66
N ARG A 289 10.86 25.60 16.75
CA ARG A 289 11.81 24.81 15.95
C ARG A 289 12.14 25.40 14.58
N ASN A 290 11.36 26.30 14.08
CA ASN A 290 11.58 26.95 12.77
C ASN A 290 11.50 28.47 12.93
N PHE A 291 12.42 29.02 13.73
CA PHE A 291 12.43 30.45 14.04
C PHE A 291 12.63 31.29 12.78
N LEU A 292 11.69 32.21 12.54
CA LEU A 292 11.66 33.05 11.33
C LEU A 292 11.67 32.27 10.00
N GLY A 293 11.21 31.02 9.99
CA GLY A 293 11.15 30.20 8.79
C GLY A 293 12.50 29.70 8.24
N ARG A 294 13.57 29.84 9.00
CA ARG A 294 14.95 29.52 8.56
C ARG A 294 15.43 28.12 8.96
N GLY A 295 14.56 27.34 9.63
CA GLY A 295 14.92 26.02 10.13
C GLY A 295 15.80 26.05 11.40
N GLU A 296 15.91 27.19 12.07
CA GLU A 296 16.64 27.37 13.32
C GLU A 296 15.72 27.13 14.51
N SER A 297 16.27 26.69 15.64
CA SER A 297 15.52 26.56 16.90
C SER A 297 15.84 27.68 17.83
N LEU A 298 14.80 28.31 18.41
CA LEU A 298 14.96 29.28 19.49
C LEU A 298 14.35 28.71 20.76
N THR A 299 15.13 28.71 21.85
CA THR A 299 14.66 28.33 23.19
C THR A 299 14.97 29.48 24.18
N LEU A 300 13.93 29.91 24.88
CA LEU A 300 14.02 30.87 25.97
C LEU A 300 13.51 30.22 27.25
N SER A 301 14.29 30.31 28.34
CA SER A 301 13.87 29.80 29.64
C SER A 301 14.16 30.84 30.73
N LEU A 302 13.18 31.02 31.61
CA LEU A 302 13.26 31.86 32.80
C LEU A 302 12.95 31.00 34.02
N GLN A 303 13.76 31.10 35.04
CA GLN A 303 13.60 30.40 36.31
C GLN A 303 13.74 31.40 37.47
#